data_8240601321ea5e9e21e4234bea0ae2e4
#
_entry.id   8240601321ea5e9e21e4234bea0ae2e4
#
_cell.length_a   1.000
_cell.length_b   1.000
_cell.length_c   1.000
_cell.angle_alpha   90.00
_cell.angle_beta   90.00
_cell.angle_gamma   90.00
#
_symmetry.space_group_name_H-M   'P 1'
#
loop_
_entity.id
_entity.type
_entity.pdbx_description
1 polymer ?
#
loop_
_entity_poly.entity_id
_entity_poly.type
_entity_poly.pdbx_seq_one_letter_code
_entity_poly.pdbx_strand_id
1 'polypeptide(L)'
;MGVDASIHPCGGALRHIIWGVIMADEKFSNFLTDIIDADLAEGKVDVVHTRFPPEPNGYLHIGSAKAIFINYTIAKHYGGLFNLRFDDTNPAREGDEYVQSILQDLKWLGAEPNGGIFYGSDYFERCYEYAEQLIKEGKAYVDDLTREQMQEYRGNDAGKPSRPSPYRDRTPEENLDLFRRMRAGEFADGEKTLRAKIDLASPNMNMRDPTIYRIKHVEHHRQGDKWCIYPMYDFAHPIQDAIEGITFSLCSLEFENHRPLYEWVITNLFGKEFPKQREFARLNVTNTVMSKRYLRELVEKNIVDGWDD
;
A
#
# COMPACT_ATOMS: atom_id res chain seq x y z
N MET A 1 18.14 -36.44 -15.05
CA MET A 1 18.96 -36.52 -13.84
C MET A 1 18.37 -35.49 -12.89
N GLY A 2 17.68 -35.99 -11.86
CA GLY A 2 17.01 -35.13 -10.91
C GLY A 2 18.02 -34.42 -10.01
N VAL A 3 17.84 -33.12 -9.83
CA VAL A 3 18.56 -32.34 -8.83
C VAL A 3 17.73 -32.43 -7.55
N ASP A 4 18.26 -33.16 -6.60
CA ASP A 4 17.73 -33.30 -5.25
C ASP A 4 17.90 -31.98 -4.51
N ALA A 5 16.81 -31.30 -4.24
CA ALA A 5 16.80 -30.06 -3.45
C ALA A 5 16.96 -30.42 -1.98
N SER A 6 18.20 -30.59 -1.56
CA SER A 6 18.56 -30.78 -0.14
C SER A 6 18.19 -29.53 0.65
N ILE A 7 17.17 -29.66 1.46
CA ILE A 7 16.65 -28.69 2.43
C ILE A 7 17.80 -28.31 3.39
N HIS A 8 18.26 -27.06 3.33
CA HIS A 8 19.24 -26.53 4.29
C HIS A 8 18.68 -26.52 5.72
N PRO A 9 19.42 -27.03 6.72
CA PRO A 9 18.92 -27.19 8.10
C PRO A 9 18.67 -25.88 8.86
N CYS A 10 19.12 -24.73 8.37
CA CYS A 10 18.91 -23.43 9.02
C CYS A 10 17.48 -22.90 8.93
N GLY A 11 16.71 -23.24 7.88
CA GLY A 11 15.33 -22.78 7.70
C GLY A 11 14.34 -23.33 8.72
N GLY A 12 14.59 -24.56 9.21
CA GLY A 12 13.75 -25.21 10.20
C GLY A 12 13.83 -24.57 11.59
N ALA A 13 15.02 -24.16 12.01
CA ALA A 13 15.24 -23.56 13.32
C ALA A 13 14.63 -22.15 13.42
N LEU A 14 14.78 -21.31 12.39
CA LEU A 14 14.18 -19.98 12.35
C LEU A 14 12.65 -20.05 12.33
N ARG A 15 12.09 -20.99 11.58
CA ARG A 15 10.66 -21.27 11.52
C ARG A 15 10.11 -21.68 12.89
N HIS A 16 10.80 -22.58 13.61
CA HIS A 16 10.39 -23.00 14.95
C HIS A 16 10.59 -21.90 16.01
N ILE A 17 11.61 -21.07 15.90
CA ILE A 17 11.83 -19.93 16.80
C ILE A 17 10.73 -18.88 16.61
N ILE A 18 10.43 -18.50 15.37
CA ILE A 18 9.40 -17.50 15.07
C ILE A 18 8.02 -18.03 15.46
N TRP A 19 7.68 -19.30 15.13
CA TRP A 19 6.44 -19.92 15.54
C TRP A 19 6.35 -20.19 17.06
N GLY A 20 7.44 -20.59 17.70
CA GLY A 20 7.48 -20.82 19.15
C GLY A 20 7.31 -19.57 19.99
N VAL A 21 7.81 -18.43 19.51
CA VAL A 21 7.66 -17.13 20.19
C VAL A 21 6.24 -16.56 20.00
N ILE A 22 5.56 -16.90 18.90
CA ILE A 22 4.23 -16.38 18.58
C ILE A 22 3.10 -17.30 19.09
N MET A 23 3.37 -18.60 19.25
CA MET A 23 2.38 -19.64 19.57
C MET A 23 2.53 -20.22 20.97
N ALA A 24 3.36 -19.66 21.85
CA ALA A 24 3.33 -19.99 23.27
C ALA A 24 1.94 -19.63 23.83
N ASP A 25 1.29 -20.57 24.46
CA ASP A 25 -0.11 -20.62 24.89
C ASP A 25 -0.47 -19.62 26.02
N GLU A 26 0.27 -18.51 26.11
CA GLU A 26 -0.07 -17.36 26.92
C GLU A 26 -0.83 -16.35 26.06
N LYS A 27 -1.98 -15.92 26.55
CA LYS A 27 -2.91 -14.92 26.02
C LYS A 27 -2.26 -14.03 24.96
N PHE A 28 -2.43 -14.34 23.67
CA PHE A 28 -1.96 -13.50 22.57
C PHE A 28 -2.65 -12.14 22.66
N SER A 29 -2.10 -11.27 23.51
CA SER A 29 -2.62 -9.94 23.78
C SER A 29 -1.56 -8.91 23.50
N ASN A 30 -1.92 -7.95 22.67
CA ASN A 30 -1.13 -6.76 22.37
C ASN A 30 -2.11 -5.64 21.99
N PHE A 31 -1.62 -4.42 21.83
CA PHE A 31 -2.47 -3.27 21.57
C PHE A 31 -3.34 -3.42 20.30
N LEU A 32 -2.90 -4.20 19.28
CA LEU A 32 -3.71 -4.46 18.08
C LEU A 32 -4.89 -5.40 18.42
N THR A 33 -4.63 -6.46 19.18
CA THR A 33 -5.70 -7.37 19.62
C THR A 33 -6.67 -6.66 20.56
N ASP A 34 -6.22 -5.78 21.43
CA ASP A 34 -7.09 -5.01 22.33
C ASP A 34 -8.06 -4.11 21.53
N ILE A 35 -7.58 -3.49 20.42
CA ILE A 35 -8.42 -2.69 19.53
C ILE A 35 -9.41 -3.59 18.76
N ILE A 36 -8.95 -4.73 18.24
CA ILE A 36 -9.78 -5.67 17.50
C ILE A 36 -10.88 -6.26 18.40
N ASP A 37 -10.52 -6.68 19.60
CA ASP A 37 -11.47 -7.20 20.60
C ASP A 37 -12.55 -6.18 20.95
N ALA A 38 -12.19 -4.91 21.10
CA ALA A 38 -13.14 -3.84 21.33
C ALA A 38 -14.08 -3.64 20.14
N ASP A 39 -13.57 -3.56 18.92
CA ASP A 39 -14.38 -3.37 17.72
C ASP A 39 -15.31 -4.57 17.43
N LEU A 40 -14.86 -5.81 17.75
CA LEU A 40 -15.70 -7.02 17.69
C LEU A 40 -16.79 -7.03 18.77
N ALA A 41 -16.43 -6.70 20.01
CA ALA A 41 -17.37 -6.65 21.13
C ALA A 41 -18.47 -5.59 20.95
N GLU A 42 -18.13 -4.48 20.29
CA GLU A 42 -19.08 -3.41 19.94
C GLU A 42 -19.90 -3.72 18.66
N GLY A 43 -19.65 -4.86 18.00
CA GLY A 43 -20.34 -5.26 16.77
C GLY A 43 -20.05 -4.36 15.56
N LYS A 44 -18.91 -3.67 15.57
CA LYS A 44 -18.50 -2.82 14.45
C LYS A 44 -18.04 -3.62 13.26
N VAL A 45 -17.49 -4.80 13.51
CA VAL A 45 -17.05 -5.76 12.49
C VAL A 45 -17.44 -7.18 12.92
N ASP A 46 -17.78 -8.02 11.95
CA ASP A 46 -18.15 -9.42 12.18
C ASP A 46 -16.98 -10.39 11.91
N VAL A 47 -16.04 -9.96 11.08
CA VAL A 47 -14.90 -10.79 10.63
C VAL A 47 -13.62 -9.96 10.69
N VAL A 48 -12.56 -10.56 11.20
CA VAL A 48 -11.21 -9.99 11.12
C VAL A 48 -10.62 -10.35 9.76
N HIS A 49 -10.45 -9.36 8.91
CA HIS A 49 -9.93 -9.53 7.56
C HIS A 49 -8.74 -8.60 7.36
N THR A 50 -7.58 -9.18 7.18
CA THR A 50 -6.30 -8.49 7.00
C THR A 50 -5.71 -8.77 5.62
N ARG A 51 -4.64 -8.07 5.26
CA ARG A 51 -3.93 -8.31 3.99
C ARG A 51 -2.45 -7.95 4.08
N PHE A 52 -1.65 -8.56 3.21
CA PHE A 52 -0.28 -8.14 2.91
C PHE A 52 -0.23 -7.60 1.47
N PRO A 53 0.11 -6.29 1.25
CA PRO A 53 0.08 -5.67 -0.07
C PRO A 53 1.49 -5.35 -0.57
N PRO A 54 2.32 -6.33 -0.98
CA PRO A 54 3.65 -6.05 -1.51
C PRO A 54 3.60 -5.43 -2.90
N GLU A 55 4.49 -4.46 -3.17
CA GLU A 55 4.80 -4.07 -4.54
C GLU A 55 5.66 -5.16 -5.21
N PRO A 56 5.28 -5.69 -6.40
CA PRO A 56 6.06 -6.70 -7.10
C PRO A 56 7.25 -6.09 -7.85
N ASN A 57 8.10 -5.34 -7.15
CA ASN A 57 9.24 -4.58 -7.70
C ASN A 57 10.59 -4.98 -7.08
N GLY A 58 10.62 -6.07 -6.32
CA GLY A 58 11.81 -6.59 -5.67
C GLY A 58 11.52 -7.74 -4.72
N TYR A 59 12.59 -8.41 -4.29
CA TYR A 59 12.51 -9.48 -3.30
C TYR A 59 12.10 -8.96 -1.92
N LEU A 60 11.39 -9.80 -1.15
CA LEU A 60 11.01 -9.51 0.23
C LEU A 60 12.26 -9.38 1.13
N HIS A 61 12.07 -8.79 2.28
CA HIS A 61 13.10 -8.64 3.31
C HIS A 61 12.51 -8.93 4.70
N ILE A 62 13.35 -8.96 5.73
CA ILE A 62 12.92 -9.30 7.09
C ILE A 62 11.79 -8.39 7.62
N GLY A 63 11.74 -7.13 7.20
CA GLY A 63 10.63 -6.21 7.53
C GLY A 63 9.31 -6.67 6.89
N SER A 64 9.37 -7.20 5.67
CA SER A 64 8.21 -7.80 4.99
C SER A 64 7.74 -9.05 5.73
N ALA A 65 8.66 -9.92 6.18
CA ALA A 65 8.32 -11.10 6.98
C ALA A 65 7.56 -10.72 8.25
N LYS A 66 7.99 -9.66 8.96
CA LYS A 66 7.26 -9.15 10.13
C LYS A 66 5.83 -8.73 9.76
N ALA A 67 5.65 -7.96 8.68
CA ALA A 67 4.33 -7.50 8.25
C ALA A 67 3.43 -8.67 7.86
N ILE A 68 3.97 -9.68 7.15
CA ILE A 68 3.26 -10.91 6.83
C ILE A 68 2.78 -11.61 8.09
N PHE A 69 3.68 -11.86 9.06
CA PHE A 69 3.34 -12.56 10.29
C PHE A 69 2.28 -11.83 11.11
N ILE A 70 2.37 -10.51 11.25
CA ILE A 70 1.37 -9.74 12.01
C ILE A 70 0.00 -9.89 11.36
N ASN A 71 -0.11 -9.64 10.05
CA ASN A 71 -1.38 -9.74 9.34
C ASN A 71 -1.95 -11.16 9.35
N TYR A 72 -1.12 -12.16 9.03
CA TYR A 72 -1.51 -13.56 9.00
C TYR A 72 -1.89 -14.10 10.38
N THR A 73 -1.07 -13.82 11.40
CA THR A 73 -1.31 -14.35 12.76
C THR A 73 -2.56 -13.76 13.39
N ILE A 74 -2.80 -12.46 13.19
CA ILE A 74 -4.03 -11.81 13.65
C ILE A 74 -5.24 -12.43 12.95
N ALA A 75 -5.27 -12.51 11.63
CA ALA A 75 -6.38 -13.16 10.93
C ALA A 75 -6.61 -14.57 11.42
N LYS A 76 -5.56 -15.37 11.55
CA LYS A 76 -5.63 -16.77 12.03
C LYS A 76 -6.14 -16.88 13.48
N HIS A 77 -5.70 -15.98 14.37
CA HIS A 77 -6.10 -15.96 15.78
C HIS A 77 -7.62 -15.79 15.92
N TYR A 78 -8.21 -14.93 15.12
CA TYR A 78 -9.65 -14.67 15.12
C TYR A 78 -10.47 -15.57 14.17
N GLY A 79 -9.84 -16.58 13.54
CA GLY A 79 -10.52 -17.43 12.55
C GLY A 79 -10.98 -16.66 11.30
N GLY A 80 -10.33 -15.54 11.03
CA GLY A 80 -10.66 -14.62 9.95
C GLY A 80 -9.92 -14.90 8.64
N LEU A 81 -9.81 -13.87 7.80
CA LEU A 81 -9.26 -13.95 6.46
C LEU A 81 -7.97 -13.13 6.32
N PHE A 82 -7.05 -13.66 5.53
CA PHE A 82 -5.79 -13.02 5.15
C PHE A 82 -5.65 -13.02 3.64
N ASN A 83 -5.57 -11.82 3.01
CA ASN A 83 -5.35 -11.65 1.58
C ASN A 83 -3.89 -11.37 1.26
N LEU A 84 -3.45 -11.83 0.09
CA LEU A 84 -2.30 -11.28 -0.61
C LEU A 84 -2.80 -10.37 -1.72
N ARG A 85 -2.41 -9.10 -1.72
CA ARG A 85 -2.70 -8.18 -2.83
C ARG A 85 -1.40 -7.59 -3.36
N PHE A 86 -1.04 -7.94 -4.57
CA PHE A 86 0.07 -7.27 -5.26
C PHE A 86 -0.31 -5.82 -5.56
N ASP A 87 0.41 -4.87 -4.96
CA ASP A 87 0.27 -3.45 -5.29
C ASP A 87 1.06 -3.14 -6.56
N ASP A 88 0.46 -3.47 -7.69
CA ASP A 88 0.97 -3.24 -9.03
C ASP A 88 0.40 -1.95 -9.65
N THR A 89 0.27 -0.89 -8.85
CA THR A 89 -0.24 0.41 -9.32
C THR A 89 0.81 1.28 -10.02
N ASN A 90 2.10 0.90 -9.95
CA ASN A 90 3.18 1.63 -10.59
C ASN A 90 3.78 0.85 -11.79
N PRO A 91 3.38 1.14 -13.04
CA PRO A 91 3.71 0.33 -14.21
C PRO A 91 5.21 0.24 -14.53
N ALA A 92 6.05 1.10 -13.96
CA ALA A 92 7.45 1.24 -14.39
C ALA A 92 8.44 0.27 -13.74
N ARG A 93 8.04 -0.57 -12.78
CA ARG A 93 8.98 -1.33 -11.94
C ARG A 93 8.57 -2.76 -11.62
N GLU A 94 7.47 -3.24 -12.16
CA GLU A 94 6.84 -4.50 -11.77
C GLU A 94 7.27 -5.64 -12.69
N GLY A 95 7.40 -6.86 -12.12
CA GLY A 95 7.83 -8.04 -12.87
C GLY A 95 7.30 -9.34 -12.31
N ASP A 96 6.96 -10.28 -13.20
CA ASP A 96 6.45 -11.61 -12.85
C ASP A 96 7.41 -12.42 -11.98
N GLU A 97 8.72 -12.19 -12.11
CA GLU A 97 9.74 -12.81 -11.26
C GLU A 97 9.51 -12.52 -9.78
N TYR A 98 9.22 -11.27 -9.45
CA TYR A 98 8.98 -10.87 -8.06
C TYR A 98 7.65 -11.40 -7.52
N VAL A 99 6.63 -11.50 -8.38
CA VAL A 99 5.35 -12.14 -8.03
C VAL A 99 5.59 -13.59 -7.61
N GLN A 100 6.34 -14.36 -8.41
CA GLN A 100 6.63 -15.77 -8.10
C GLN A 100 7.49 -15.92 -6.84
N SER A 101 8.50 -15.06 -6.65
CA SER A 101 9.32 -15.06 -5.45
C SER A 101 8.50 -14.79 -4.19
N ILE A 102 7.62 -13.77 -4.22
CA ILE A 102 6.76 -13.43 -3.08
C ILE A 102 5.83 -14.60 -2.73
N LEU A 103 5.24 -15.28 -3.71
CA LEU A 103 4.41 -16.47 -3.47
C LEU A 103 5.19 -17.60 -2.83
N GLN A 104 6.43 -17.85 -3.28
CA GLN A 104 7.30 -18.86 -2.67
C GLN A 104 7.67 -18.49 -1.23
N ASP A 105 7.97 -17.23 -0.96
CA ASP A 105 8.30 -16.73 0.37
C ASP A 105 7.13 -16.88 1.34
N LEU A 106 5.89 -16.56 0.93
CA LEU A 106 4.71 -16.77 1.78
C LEU A 106 4.51 -18.27 2.09
N LYS A 107 4.67 -19.12 1.10
CA LYS A 107 4.59 -20.58 1.28
C LYS A 107 5.67 -21.08 2.23
N TRP A 108 6.92 -20.62 2.04
CA TRP A 108 8.05 -20.97 2.92
C TRP A 108 7.80 -20.50 4.37
N LEU A 109 7.26 -19.30 4.56
CA LEU A 109 6.86 -18.78 5.87
C LEU A 109 5.65 -19.52 6.46
N GLY A 110 4.90 -20.30 5.68
CA GLY A 110 3.65 -20.95 6.12
C GLY A 110 2.50 -19.96 6.34
N ALA A 111 2.53 -18.82 5.66
CA ALA A 111 1.53 -17.75 5.73
C ALA A 111 0.73 -17.67 4.41
N GLU A 112 0.15 -18.81 4.01
CA GLU A 112 -0.63 -18.88 2.78
C GLU A 112 -1.95 -18.09 2.92
N PRO A 113 -2.30 -17.24 1.93
CA PRO A 113 -3.52 -16.43 1.98
C PRO A 113 -4.77 -17.33 1.83
N ASN A 114 -5.64 -17.29 2.83
CA ASN A 114 -6.91 -18.00 2.83
C ASN A 114 -8.09 -17.14 2.34
N GLY A 115 -7.91 -15.83 2.20
CA GLY A 115 -8.90 -14.89 1.66
C GLY A 115 -8.80 -14.68 0.16
N GLY A 116 -7.65 -14.95 -0.44
CA GLY A 116 -7.40 -14.86 -1.87
C GLY A 116 -6.13 -14.11 -2.24
N ILE A 117 -5.83 -14.13 -3.56
CA ILE A 117 -4.71 -13.40 -4.17
C ILE A 117 -5.30 -12.42 -5.17
N PHE A 118 -4.93 -11.14 -5.02
CA PHE A 118 -5.47 -10.02 -5.77
C PHE A 118 -4.35 -9.18 -6.37
N TYR A 119 -4.72 -8.33 -7.33
CA TYR A 119 -3.81 -7.37 -7.96
C TYR A 119 -4.46 -5.98 -7.96
N GLY A 120 -3.70 -4.97 -7.59
CA GLY A 120 -4.17 -3.58 -7.56
C GLY A 120 -4.65 -3.09 -8.91
N SER A 121 -4.01 -3.56 -10.00
CA SER A 121 -4.39 -3.22 -11.38
C SER A 121 -5.77 -3.74 -11.81
N ASP A 122 -6.33 -4.75 -11.15
CA ASP A 122 -7.68 -5.26 -11.44
C ASP A 122 -8.77 -4.25 -11.00
N TYR A 123 -8.41 -3.30 -10.13
CA TYR A 123 -9.32 -2.27 -9.61
C TYR A 123 -9.21 -0.92 -10.32
N PHE A 124 -8.39 -0.76 -11.36
CA PHE A 124 -8.17 0.53 -12.02
C PHE A 124 -9.46 1.18 -12.52
N GLU A 125 -10.39 0.41 -13.10
CA GLU A 125 -11.69 0.93 -13.53
C GLU A 125 -12.51 1.44 -12.34
N ARG A 126 -12.54 0.70 -11.23
CA ARG A 126 -13.26 1.11 -10.01
C ARG A 126 -12.63 2.37 -9.39
N CYS A 127 -11.31 2.43 -9.34
CA CYS A 127 -10.61 3.63 -8.87
C CYS A 127 -10.93 4.85 -9.75
N TYR A 128 -11.02 4.65 -11.07
CA TYR A 128 -11.39 5.69 -12.01
C TYR A 128 -12.84 6.19 -11.79
N GLU A 129 -13.79 5.28 -11.62
CA GLU A 129 -15.19 5.61 -11.31
C GLU A 129 -15.31 6.41 -10.00
N TYR A 130 -14.60 6.02 -8.96
CA TYR A 130 -14.56 6.73 -7.68
C TYR A 130 -13.87 8.09 -7.79
N ALA A 131 -12.86 8.24 -8.63
CA ALA A 131 -12.26 9.54 -8.90
C ALA A 131 -13.26 10.48 -9.61
N GLU A 132 -14.02 9.99 -10.61
CA GLU A 132 -15.11 10.77 -11.22
C GLU A 132 -16.19 11.15 -10.20
N GLN A 133 -16.50 10.28 -9.24
CA GLN A 133 -17.44 10.59 -8.16
C GLN A 133 -16.94 11.78 -7.33
N LEU A 134 -15.68 11.75 -6.88
CA LEU A 134 -15.09 12.87 -6.11
C LEU A 134 -15.08 14.17 -6.89
N ILE A 135 -14.84 14.12 -8.22
CA ILE A 135 -14.91 15.31 -9.09
C ILE A 135 -16.35 15.87 -9.10
N LYS A 136 -17.34 15.02 -9.33
CA LYS A 136 -18.77 15.41 -9.37
C LYS A 136 -19.24 16.02 -8.05
N GLU A 137 -18.69 15.56 -6.95
CA GLU A 137 -18.96 16.08 -5.59
C GLU A 137 -18.14 17.34 -5.25
N GLY A 138 -17.29 17.84 -6.16
CA GLY A 138 -16.41 18.99 -5.92
C GLY A 138 -15.27 18.71 -4.93
N LYS A 139 -14.96 17.43 -4.69
CA LYS A 139 -13.92 16.96 -3.76
C LYS A 139 -12.59 16.62 -4.44
N ALA A 140 -12.51 16.76 -5.77
CA ALA A 140 -11.28 16.62 -6.53
C ALA A 140 -11.27 17.60 -7.70
N TYR A 141 -10.07 17.98 -8.13
CA TYR A 141 -9.86 18.90 -9.24
C TYR A 141 -8.62 18.53 -10.05
N VAL A 142 -8.63 18.83 -11.36
CA VAL A 142 -7.48 18.66 -12.24
C VAL A 142 -6.58 19.88 -12.09
N ASP A 143 -5.30 19.63 -11.83
CA ASP A 143 -4.28 20.65 -11.61
C ASP A 143 -3.26 20.61 -12.77
N ASP A 144 -2.94 21.79 -13.32
CA ASP A 144 -1.97 21.93 -14.41
C ASP A 144 -0.60 22.43 -13.90
N LEU A 145 -0.39 22.52 -12.59
CA LEU A 145 0.88 22.89 -12.01
C LEU A 145 1.93 21.81 -12.29
N THR A 146 3.15 22.24 -12.66
CA THR A 146 4.29 21.32 -12.72
C THR A 146 4.66 20.80 -11.33
N ARG A 147 5.47 19.74 -11.27
CA ARG A 147 5.94 19.17 -10.01
C ARG A 147 6.63 20.22 -9.12
N GLU A 148 7.46 21.07 -9.70
CA GLU A 148 8.19 22.14 -8.99
C GLU A 148 7.23 23.20 -8.45
N GLN A 149 6.26 23.61 -9.27
CA GLN A 149 5.21 24.54 -8.86
C GLN A 149 4.33 23.92 -7.75
N MET A 150 3.94 22.67 -7.87
CA MET A 150 3.18 21.98 -6.81
C MET A 150 3.92 21.96 -5.47
N GLN A 151 5.24 21.68 -5.48
CA GLN A 151 6.06 21.73 -4.27
C GLN A 151 6.10 23.14 -3.67
N GLU A 152 6.21 24.16 -4.53
CA GLU A 152 6.17 25.55 -4.09
C GLU A 152 4.83 25.94 -3.46
N TYR A 153 3.71 25.55 -4.09
CA TYR A 153 2.36 25.86 -3.63
C TYR A 153 1.96 25.08 -2.36
N ARG A 154 2.46 23.88 -2.21
CA ARG A 154 2.17 23.02 -1.04
C ARG A 154 2.80 23.55 0.25
N GLY A 155 3.81 24.40 0.14
CA GLY A 155 4.57 24.88 1.30
C GLY A 155 5.50 23.80 1.86
N ASN A 156 5.98 24.01 3.09
CA ASN A 156 6.86 23.06 3.79
C ASN A 156 6.65 23.11 5.31
N ASP A 157 7.27 22.16 6.02
CA ASP A 157 7.23 22.09 7.47
C ASP A 157 8.11 23.15 8.17
N ALA A 158 8.97 23.82 7.41
CA ALA A 158 9.82 24.93 7.92
C ALA A 158 9.08 26.28 7.98
N GLY A 159 7.75 26.27 7.85
CA GLY A 159 6.90 27.46 8.04
C GLY A 159 6.50 28.20 6.78
N LYS A 160 6.85 27.71 5.57
CA LYS A 160 6.30 28.25 4.33
C LYS A 160 4.83 27.81 4.20
N PRO A 161 3.85 28.76 4.19
CA PRO A 161 2.43 28.38 4.12
C PRO A 161 2.09 27.77 2.75
N SER A 162 1.10 26.89 2.74
CA SER A 162 0.47 26.45 1.50
C SER A 162 -0.35 27.59 0.89
N ARG A 163 -0.49 27.56 -0.42
CA ARG A 163 -1.41 28.44 -1.17
C ARG A 163 -2.23 27.64 -2.16
N PRO A 164 -3.47 28.06 -2.46
CA PRO A 164 -4.32 27.35 -3.40
C PRO A 164 -3.73 27.40 -4.82
N SER A 165 -3.85 26.27 -5.54
CA SER A 165 -3.60 26.26 -6.98
C SER A 165 -4.58 27.19 -7.70
N PRO A 166 -4.16 27.89 -8.77
CA PRO A 166 -5.08 28.65 -9.62
C PRO A 166 -6.21 27.81 -10.23
N TYR A 167 -6.02 26.50 -10.29
CA TYR A 167 -6.95 25.54 -10.89
C TYR A 167 -7.90 24.87 -9.89
N ARG A 168 -7.72 25.15 -8.59
CA ARG A 168 -8.44 24.52 -7.49
C ARG A 168 -9.96 24.73 -7.54
N ASP A 169 -10.38 25.83 -8.10
CA ASP A 169 -11.79 26.27 -8.12
C ASP A 169 -12.45 26.09 -9.50
N ARG A 170 -11.88 25.26 -10.39
CA ARG A 170 -12.55 24.81 -11.60
C ARG A 170 -13.86 24.11 -11.26
N THR A 171 -14.86 24.26 -12.13
CA THR A 171 -16.15 23.58 -11.92
C THR A 171 -16.03 22.06 -12.02
N PRO A 172 -16.93 21.29 -11.40
CA PRO A 172 -16.97 19.83 -11.55
C PRO A 172 -17.02 19.38 -13.02
N GLU A 173 -17.75 20.09 -13.87
CA GLU A 173 -17.91 19.79 -15.28
C GLU A 173 -16.58 19.94 -16.05
N GLU A 174 -15.86 21.05 -15.81
CA GLU A 174 -14.53 21.29 -16.41
C GLU A 174 -13.53 20.22 -15.94
N ASN A 175 -13.52 19.91 -14.64
CA ASN A 175 -12.63 18.90 -14.09
C ASN A 175 -12.94 17.50 -14.64
N LEU A 176 -14.22 17.16 -14.82
CA LEU A 176 -14.63 15.87 -15.37
C LEU A 176 -14.23 15.74 -16.84
N ASP A 177 -14.40 16.79 -17.65
CA ASP A 177 -13.93 16.82 -19.05
C ASP A 177 -12.42 16.61 -19.11
N LEU A 178 -11.65 17.39 -18.33
CA LEU A 178 -10.19 17.29 -18.30
C LEU A 178 -9.72 15.89 -17.84
N PHE A 179 -10.35 15.31 -16.82
CA PHE A 179 -9.97 13.99 -16.33
C PHE A 179 -10.23 12.87 -17.34
N ARG A 180 -11.33 12.96 -18.08
CA ARG A 180 -11.64 12.05 -19.19
C ARG A 180 -10.64 12.17 -20.34
N ARG A 181 -10.23 13.40 -20.66
CA ARG A 181 -9.19 13.66 -21.66
C ARG A 181 -7.80 13.19 -21.19
N MET A 182 -7.50 13.28 -19.89
CA MET A 182 -6.31 12.62 -19.32
C MET A 182 -6.32 11.11 -19.60
N ARG A 183 -7.45 10.42 -19.38
CA ARG A 183 -7.60 9.00 -19.69
C ARG A 183 -7.50 8.70 -21.18
N ALA A 184 -7.98 9.61 -22.03
CA ALA A 184 -7.90 9.50 -23.48
C ALA A 184 -6.47 9.69 -24.04
N GLY A 185 -5.49 10.05 -23.17
CA GLY A 185 -4.10 10.24 -23.59
C GLY A 185 -3.80 11.56 -24.28
N GLU A 186 -4.64 12.57 -24.12
CA GLU A 186 -4.47 13.86 -24.79
C GLU A 186 -3.34 14.72 -24.20
N PHE A 187 -2.85 14.40 -22.98
CA PHE A 187 -1.87 15.20 -22.27
C PHE A 187 -0.58 14.41 -22.00
N ALA A 188 0.55 15.09 -22.03
CA ALA A 188 1.85 14.49 -21.76
C ALA A 188 2.03 14.15 -20.26
N ASP A 189 3.05 13.31 -19.98
CA ASP A 189 3.44 12.97 -18.62
C ASP A 189 3.79 14.22 -17.81
N GLY A 190 3.16 14.35 -16.64
CA GLY A 190 3.38 15.47 -15.74
C GLY A 190 2.66 16.77 -16.14
N GLU A 191 1.95 16.82 -17.27
CA GLU A 191 1.22 18.02 -17.69
C GLU A 191 0.00 18.29 -16.82
N LYS A 192 -0.68 17.23 -16.38
CA LYS A 192 -1.85 17.33 -15.49
C LYS A 192 -1.84 16.24 -14.42
N THR A 193 -2.42 16.57 -13.28
CA THR A 193 -2.68 15.63 -12.19
C THR A 193 -4.10 15.81 -11.68
N LEU A 194 -4.70 14.77 -11.11
CA LEU A 194 -5.92 14.92 -10.31
C LEU A 194 -5.52 15.03 -8.83
N ARG A 195 -6.04 16.03 -8.15
CA ARG A 195 -5.79 16.29 -6.72
C ARG A 195 -7.08 16.21 -5.93
N ALA A 196 -7.01 15.64 -4.73
CA ALA A 196 -8.11 15.73 -3.77
C ALA A 196 -8.17 17.17 -3.21
N LYS A 197 -9.39 17.69 -3.03
CA LYS A 197 -9.65 19.03 -2.48
C LYS A 197 -9.95 18.88 -0.99
N ILE A 198 -8.94 19.05 -0.12
CA ILE A 198 -9.05 18.77 1.32
C ILE A 198 -8.77 20.03 2.13
N ASP A 199 -7.57 20.16 2.71
CA ASP A 199 -7.23 21.25 3.62
C ASP A 199 -5.77 21.71 3.41
N LEU A 200 -5.61 22.88 2.82
CA LEU A 200 -4.30 23.48 2.57
C LEU A 200 -3.59 23.96 3.84
N ALA A 201 -4.34 24.17 4.95
CA ALA A 201 -3.80 24.60 6.24
C ALA A 201 -3.39 23.42 7.14
N SER A 202 -3.65 22.19 6.72
CA SER A 202 -3.34 21.01 7.52
C SER A 202 -1.86 20.95 7.93
N PRO A 203 -1.54 20.65 9.20
CA PRO A 203 -0.17 20.37 9.60
C PRO A 203 0.39 19.11 8.90
N ASN A 204 -0.48 18.17 8.54
CA ASN A 204 -0.11 16.98 7.79
C ASN A 204 -0.02 17.28 6.29
N MET A 205 1.19 17.20 5.73
CA MET A 205 1.46 17.44 4.31
C MET A 205 0.62 16.55 3.38
N ASN A 206 0.27 15.34 3.80
CA ASN A 206 -0.52 14.41 3.00
C ASN A 206 -2.00 14.85 2.86
N MET A 207 -2.45 15.82 3.67
CA MET A 207 -3.80 16.38 3.60
C MET A 207 -3.88 17.70 2.82
N ARG A 208 -2.74 18.26 2.38
CA ARG A 208 -2.69 19.52 1.64
C ARG A 208 -2.92 19.30 0.16
N ASP A 209 -4.16 19.01 -0.23
CA ASP A 209 -4.60 18.70 -1.58
C ASP A 209 -3.65 17.71 -2.29
N PRO A 210 -3.59 16.45 -1.81
CA PRO A 210 -2.66 15.44 -2.37
C PRO A 210 -3.04 15.07 -3.80
N THR A 211 -2.03 14.71 -4.61
CA THR A 211 -2.25 14.10 -5.90
C THR A 211 -2.83 12.69 -5.72
N ILE A 212 -3.93 12.38 -6.41
CA ILE A 212 -4.60 11.08 -6.39
C ILE A 212 -4.52 10.34 -7.72
N TYR A 213 -4.27 11.04 -8.84
CA TYR A 213 -3.97 10.46 -10.16
C TYR A 213 -2.86 11.22 -10.86
N ARG A 214 -2.05 10.49 -11.63
CA ARG A 214 -1.00 11.02 -12.50
C ARG A 214 -1.08 10.44 -13.90
N ILE A 215 -0.58 11.19 -14.89
CA ILE A 215 -0.39 10.71 -16.26
C ILE A 215 0.96 10.01 -16.34
N LYS A 216 1.00 8.84 -16.98
CA LYS A 216 2.20 8.09 -17.26
C LYS A 216 2.01 7.18 -18.46
N HIS A 217 2.64 7.49 -19.59
CA HIS A 217 2.59 6.71 -20.81
C HIS A 217 3.64 5.58 -20.76
N VAL A 218 3.32 4.53 -20.01
CA VAL A 218 4.16 3.33 -19.86
C VAL A 218 3.25 2.11 -19.91
N GLU A 219 3.65 1.08 -20.63
CA GLU A 219 2.95 -0.20 -20.66
C GLU A 219 2.98 -0.84 -19.26
N HIS A 220 1.81 -1.32 -18.84
CA HIS A 220 1.66 -2.02 -17.55
C HIS A 220 1.78 -3.53 -17.77
N HIS A 221 2.53 -4.23 -16.92
CA HIS A 221 2.82 -5.66 -17.10
C HIS A 221 1.57 -6.57 -17.21
N ARG A 222 0.43 -6.21 -16.61
CA ARG A 222 -0.84 -6.96 -16.70
C ARG A 222 -1.91 -6.29 -17.56
N GLN A 223 -1.94 -4.96 -17.60
CA GLN A 223 -2.99 -4.20 -18.29
C GLN A 223 -2.56 -3.72 -19.68
N GLY A 224 -1.28 -3.92 -20.06
CA GLY A 224 -0.75 -3.44 -21.33
C GLY A 224 -0.83 -1.92 -21.45
N ASP A 225 -1.29 -1.44 -22.59
CA ASP A 225 -1.45 -0.04 -22.97
C ASP A 225 -2.86 0.54 -22.69
N LYS A 226 -3.71 -0.22 -21.98
CA LYS A 226 -5.10 0.19 -21.69
C LYS A 226 -5.19 1.48 -20.89
N TRP A 227 -4.18 1.80 -20.09
CA TRP A 227 -4.14 2.95 -19.20
C TRP A 227 -2.94 3.84 -19.48
N CYS A 228 -3.14 5.15 -19.44
CA CYS A 228 -2.09 6.17 -19.43
C CYS A 228 -2.22 7.11 -18.22
N ILE A 229 -3.19 6.85 -17.33
CA ILE A 229 -3.33 7.49 -16.03
C ILE A 229 -3.38 6.43 -14.95
N TYR A 230 -2.74 6.69 -13.82
CA TYR A 230 -2.61 5.73 -12.73
C TYR A 230 -2.96 6.37 -11.40
N PRO A 231 -3.74 5.67 -10.54
CA PRO A 231 -4.02 6.15 -9.20
C PRO A 231 -2.74 6.15 -8.36
N MET A 232 -2.65 7.11 -7.44
CA MET A 232 -1.60 7.10 -6.42
C MET A 232 -1.94 6.10 -5.33
N TYR A 233 -0.90 5.56 -4.68
CA TYR A 233 -1.02 4.60 -3.58
C TYR A 233 -2.09 4.99 -2.54
N ASP A 234 -2.02 6.22 -2.03
CA ASP A 234 -2.92 6.70 -0.97
C ASP A 234 -4.40 6.78 -1.40
N PHE A 235 -4.67 6.75 -2.68
CA PHE A 235 -6.02 6.72 -3.22
C PHE A 235 -6.48 5.31 -3.56
N ALA A 236 -5.65 4.52 -4.25
CA ALA A 236 -5.98 3.16 -4.67
C ALA A 236 -6.14 2.22 -3.48
N HIS A 237 -5.22 2.27 -2.53
CA HIS A 237 -5.10 1.33 -1.42
C HIS A 237 -6.36 1.26 -0.53
N PRO A 238 -6.92 2.37 -0.01
CA PRO A 238 -8.17 2.32 0.76
C PRO A 238 -9.36 1.80 -0.07
N ILE A 239 -9.44 2.14 -1.35
CA ILE A 239 -10.50 1.66 -2.25
C ILE A 239 -10.43 0.14 -2.40
N GLN A 240 -9.24 -0.38 -2.64
CA GLN A 240 -8.98 -1.82 -2.77
C GLN A 240 -9.31 -2.55 -1.47
N ASP A 241 -8.88 -2.02 -0.33
CA ASP A 241 -9.21 -2.58 0.99
C ASP A 241 -10.73 -2.65 1.20
N ALA A 242 -11.46 -1.59 0.85
CA ALA A 242 -12.92 -1.57 1.00
C ALA A 242 -13.63 -2.57 0.07
N ILE A 243 -13.17 -2.72 -1.18
CA ILE A 243 -13.75 -3.65 -2.16
C ILE A 243 -13.50 -5.11 -1.74
N GLU A 244 -12.30 -5.40 -1.24
CA GLU A 244 -11.93 -6.74 -0.77
C GLU A 244 -12.55 -7.10 0.59
N GLY A 245 -13.21 -6.17 1.26
CA GLY A 245 -13.81 -6.41 2.56
C GLY A 245 -12.79 -6.50 3.70
N ILE A 246 -11.62 -5.91 3.52
CA ILE A 246 -10.63 -5.78 4.61
C ILE A 246 -11.27 -5.00 5.76
N THR A 247 -11.09 -5.46 6.99
CA THR A 247 -11.57 -4.76 8.18
C THR A 247 -10.43 -4.03 8.89
N PHE A 248 -9.25 -4.66 8.99
CA PHE A 248 -8.08 -4.07 9.63
C PHE A 248 -6.92 -3.97 8.64
N SER A 249 -6.64 -2.75 8.22
CA SER A 249 -5.54 -2.37 7.33
C SER A 249 -4.27 -2.17 8.16
N LEU A 250 -3.56 -3.25 8.47
CA LEU A 250 -2.38 -3.21 9.34
C LEU A 250 -1.12 -2.86 8.52
N CYS A 251 -0.34 -1.89 8.98
CA CYS A 251 0.88 -1.43 8.33
C CYS A 251 1.94 -0.97 9.33
N SER A 252 3.15 -0.67 8.87
CA SER A 252 4.20 -0.14 9.74
C SER A 252 3.96 1.33 10.09
N LEU A 253 4.53 1.79 11.22
CA LEU A 253 4.40 3.15 11.74
C LEU A 253 4.82 4.25 10.72
N GLU A 254 5.54 3.90 9.69
CA GLU A 254 5.91 4.82 8.59
C GLU A 254 4.69 5.42 7.89
N PHE A 255 3.56 4.72 7.91
CA PHE A 255 2.31 5.13 7.27
C PHE A 255 1.35 5.90 8.19
N GLU A 256 1.76 6.24 9.42
CA GLU A 256 0.90 6.97 10.37
C GLU A 256 0.39 8.30 9.78
N ASN A 257 1.25 9.05 9.11
CA ASN A 257 0.87 10.30 8.45
C ASN A 257 -0.03 10.10 7.22
N HIS A 258 -0.16 8.89 6.70
CA HIS A 258 -1.05 8.55 5.59
C HIS A 258 -2.47 8.19 6.06
N ARG A 259 -2.64 7.78 7.32
CA ARG A 259 -3.94 7.38 7.89
C ARG A 259 -5.05 8.41 7.71
N PRO A 260 -4.86 9.73 7.96
CA PRO A 260 -5.92 10.71 7.75
C PRO A 260 -6.43 10.75 6.30
N LEU A 261 -5.55 10.56 5.32
CA LEU A 261 -5.95 10.50 3.92
C LEU A 261 -6.69 9.19 3.59
N TYR A 262 -6.22 8.07 4.14
CA TYR A 262 -6.91 6.78 4.05
C TYR A 262 -8.36 6.87 4.59
N GLU A 263 -8.53 7.41 5.78
CA GLU A 263 -9.85 7.62 6.41
C GLU A 263 -10.71 8.60 5.61
N TRP A 264 -10.11 9.65 5.04
CA TRP A 264 -10.82 10.60 4.18
C TRP A 264 -11.39 9.90 2.93
N VAL A 265 -10.61 9.04 2.28
CA VAL A 265 -11.06 8.28 1.10
C VAL A 265 -12.21 7.34 1.50
N ILE A 266 -12.05 6.55 2.57
CA ILE A 266 -13.08 5.61 3.04
C ILE A 266 -14.38 6.33 3.38
N THR A 267 -14.30 7.41 4.13
CA THR A 267 -15.49 8.17 4.54
C THR A 267 -16.21 8.80 3.35
N ASN A 268 -15.46 9.42 2.42
CA ASN A 268 -16.07 10.14 1.31
C ASN A 268 -16.64 9.23 0.22
N LEU A 269 -16.08 8.05 0.01
CA LEU A 269 -16.50 7.14 -1.06
C LEU A 269 -17.47 6.05 -0.58
N PHE A 270 -17.30 5.58 0.65
CA PHE A 270 -18.06 4.44 1.16
C PHE A 270 -19.00 4.80 2.34
N GLY A 271 -18.85 5.99 2.94
CA GLY A 271 -19.66 6.42 4.07
C GLY A 271 -19.54 5.50 5.29
N LYS A 272 -18.40 4.84 5.45
CA LYS A 272 -18.17 3.81 6.48
C LYS A 272 -16.99 4.19 7.38
N GLU A 273 -16.91 3.54 8.55
CA GLU A 273 -15.73 3.61 9.42
C GLU A 273 -14.66 2.55 9.08
N PHE A 274 -15.02 1.48 8.37
CA PHE A 274 -14.15 0.37 8.00
C PHE A 274 -14.01 0.24 6.50
N PRO A 275 -12.82 -0.16 6.03
CA PRO A 275 -11.63 -0.62 6.79
C PRO A 275 -10.95 0.47 7.60
N LYS A 276 -10.27 0.09 8.70
CA LYS A 276 -9.47 0.99 9.54
C LYS A 276 -7.98 0.71 9.40
N GLN A 277 -7.19 1.74 9.14
CA GLN A 277 -5.74 1.64 9.18
C GLN A 277 -5.24 1.66 10.63
N ARG A 278 -4.32 0.74 10.96
CA ARG A 278 -3.64 0.65 12.25
C ARG A 278 -2.17 0.34 12.04
N GLU A 279 -1.31 1.06 12.75
CA GLU A 279 0.13 0.95 12.59
C GLU A 279 0.75 0.13 13.71
N PHE A 280 1.77 -0.65 13.35
CA PHE A 280 2.63 -1.36 14.28
C PHE A 280 4.07 -0.86 14.19
N ALA A 281 4.84 -1.04 15.28
CA ALA A 281 6.22 -0.60 15.35
C ALA A 281 7.10 -1.30 14.31
N ARG A 282 8.15 -0.61 13.83
CA ARG A 282 9.20 -1.21 12.98
C ARG A 282 9.87 -2.40 13.68
N LEU A 283 10.37 -3.32 12.87
CA LEU A 283 11.29 -4.35 13.37
C LEU A 283 12.66 -3.71 13.58
N ASN A 284 13.11 -3.70 14.83
CA ASN A 284 14.47 -3.34 15.18
C ASN A 284 15.19 -4.60 15.65
N VAL A 285 16.31 -4.91 15.01
CA VAL A 285 17.17 -6.04 15.39
C VAL A 285 18.51 -5.50 15.86
N THR A 286 18.91 -5.89 17.05
CA THR A 286 20.20 -5.47 17.64
C THR A 286 21.33 -6.31 17.05
N ASN A 287 22.53 -5.71 16.92
CA ASN A 287 23.74 -6.36 16.44
C ASN A 287 23.62 -6.99 15.03
N THR A 288 22.70 -6.49 14.19
CA THR A 288 22.46 -7.02 12.85
C THR A 288 22.40 -5.90 11.84
N VAL A 289 23.04 -6.08 10.69
CA VAL A 289 22.95 -5.17 9.55
C VAL A 289 21.69 -5.50 8.77
N MET A 290 20.71 -4.57 8.77
CA MET A 290 19.42 -4.72 8.09
C MET A 290 19.37 -4.04 6.73
N SER A 291 20.41 -3.29 6.35
CA SER A 291 20.42 -2.49 5.12
C SER A 291 20.79 -3.35 3.90
N LYS A 292 19.87 -3.48 2.94
CA LYS A 292 20.14 -4.10 1.63
C LYS A 292 21.40 -3.52 0.95
N ARG A 293 21.67 -2.22 1.14
CA ARG A 293 22.86 -1.55 0.58
C ARG A 293 24.16 -2.15 1.15
N TYR A 294 24.23 -2.33 2.46
CA TYR A 294 25.43 -2.90 3.08
C TYR A 294 25.58 -4.39 2.77
N LEU A 295 24.47 -5.15 2.73
CA LEU A 295 24.51 -6.56 2.33
C LEU A 295 24.99 -6.73 0.88
N ARG A 296 24.49 -5.90 -0.04
CA ARG A 296 24.98 -5.87 -1.43
C ARG A 296 26.48 -5.59 -1.51
N GLU A 297 26.98 -4.68 -0.69
CA GLU A 297 28.42 -4.34 -0.65
C GLU A 297 29.28 -5.54 -0.25
N LEU A 298 28.80 -6.46 0.56
CA LEU A 298 29.48 -7.71 0.91
C LEU A 298 29.61 -8.62 -0.31
N VAL A 299 28.54 -8.75 -1.10
CA VAL A 299 28.53 -9.52 -2.35
C VAL A 299 29.46 -8.88 -3.40
N GLU A 300 29.38 -7.58 -3.60
CA GLU A 300 30.21 -6.82 -4.55
C GLU A 300 31.70 -6.88 -4.20
N LYS A 301 32.03 -7.00 -2.91
CA LYS A 301 33.42 -7.17 -2.42
C LYS A 301 33.88 -8.63 -2.35
N ASN A 302 33.06 -9.58 -2.81
CA ASN A 302 33.32 -11.03 -2.76
C ASN A 302 33.66 -11.50 -1.33
N ILE A 303 33.02 -10.91 -0.30
CA ILE A 303 33.13 -11.36 1.09
C ILE A 303 32.20 -12.55 1.33
N VAL A 304 31.08 -12.57 0.60
CA VAL A 304 30.11 -13.66 0.53
C VAL A 304 29.83 -13.99 -0.94
N ASP A 305 29.42 -15.22 -1.24
CA ASP A 305 29.24 -15.68 -2.62
C ASP A 305 27.92 -15.19 -3.26
N GLY A 306 26.95 -14.80 -2.46
CA GLY A 306 25.65 -14.30 -2.93
C GLY A 306 24.67 -14.03 -1.81
N TRP A 307 23.39 -13.96 -2.18
CA TRP A 307 22.30 -13.69 -1.24
C TRP A 307 21.85 -14.94 -0.46
N ASP A 308 22.30 -16.11 -0.87
CA ASP A 308 21.99 -17.41 -0.27
C ASP A 308 23.08 -17.90 0.69
N ASP A 309 24.12 -17.09 0.94
CA ASP A 309 25.26 -17.43 1.79
C ASP A 309 24.97 -17.26 3.31
#